data_14e0a2748fd2d53c37fa42bb0a2141f2
#
_entry.id   14e0a2748fd2d53c37fa42bb0a2141f2
#
_cell.length_a   1.000
_cell.length_b   1.000
_cell.length_c   1.000
_cell.angle_alpha   90.00
_cell.angle_beta   90.00
_cell.angle_gamma   90.00
#
_symmetry.space_group_name_H-M   'P 1'
#
loop_
_entity.id
_entity.type
_entity.pdbx_description
1 polymer ?
#
loop_
_entity_poly.entity_id
_entity_poly.type
_entity_poly.pdbx_seq_one_letter_code
_entity_poly.pdbx_strand_id
1 'polypeptide(L)'
;MKAEEKNMIDIVKFGAVGDGVTLNTEKIQAAIDAAAETGETVCVPGGVFRTGTLNLHGVSLHLEAGAVLKASEDLNDYPPQDYVHNELGVLHAMLVNLGHDNVTIDGSGTIDLSGKSFYDTSVKNVPESRVPFTQAQIDECTYPIGTRPSQCIFFHNSKNITLRGIRVIDAPCWTLSFNECENVKVIGLTIDTDRNVPNDDGIHFCSCKGVIVSDCNISSGDDCIAISGITNWGKPCEDIVITNCVLRSCSKAIVIGYIYSHIRNVTISNCIIKESNRGLCFMCNDEGALVENVRVSNMIIDTAIRAGNWWGNGEPIFMMAVKHDYHIPE
;
A
#
# COMPACT_ATOMS: atom_id res chain seq x y z
N MET A 1 25.27 24.87 8.50
CA MET A 1 25.67 23.70 7.71
C MET A 1 24.99 23.86 6.36
N LYS A 2 25.74 24.00 5.27
CA LYS A 2 25.16 23.87 3.93
C LYS A 2 24.73 22.43 3.79
N ALA A 3 23.45 22.19 3.42
CA ALA A 3 23.04 20.86 2.97
C ALA A 3 23.98 20.48 1.82
N GLU A 4 24.62 19.33 1.90
CA GLU A 4 25.31 18.76 0.76
C GLU A 4 24.24 18.55 -0.31
N GLU A 5 24.38 19.23 -1.46
CA GLU A 5 23.61 18.93 -2.64
C GLU A 5 23.92 17.48 -3.00
N LYS A 6 23.01 16.56 -2.66
CA LYS A 6 23.11 15.18 -3.11
C LYS A 6 23.10 15.22 -4.64
N ASN A 7 24.17 14.76 -5.26
CA ASN A 7 24.18 14.55 -6.70
C ASN A 7 23.00 13.60 -7.02
N MET A 8 22.19 13.99 -8.00
CA MET A 8 21.07 13.19 -8.44
C MET A 8 21.20 12.85 -9.91
N ILE A 9 20.83 11.63 -10.24
CA ILE A 9 20.75 11.13 -11.62
C ILE A 9 19.37 11.41 -12.18
N ASP A 10 19.27 12.33 -13.13
CA ASP A 10 18.04 12.64 -13.82
C ASP A 10 17.72 11.59 -14.91
N ILE A 11 16.54 10.98 -14.85
CA ILE A 11 16.08 9.95 -15.80
C ILE A 11 16.04 10.44 -17.24
N VAL A 12 15.84 11.73 -17.49
CA VAL A 12 15.83 12.32 -18.84
C VAL A 12 17.20 12.19 -19.50
N LYS A 13 18.30 12.22 -18.74
CA LYS A 13 19.65 11.99 -19.26
C LYS A 13 19.85 10.58 -19.80
N PHE A 14 19.02 9.63 -19.39
CA PHE A 14 18.97 8.25 -19.89
C PHE A 14 17.95 8.08 -21.04
N GLY A 15 17.34 9.17 -21.47
CA GLY A 15 16.40 9.19 -22.59
C GLY A 15 14.96 8.92 -22.21
N ALA A 16 14.58 9.05 -20.92
CA ALA A 16 13.18 8.99 -20.51
C ALA A 16 12.41 10.20 -21.05
N VAL A 17 11.17 9.98 -21.50
CA VAL A 17 10.30 10.99 -22.11
C VAL A 17 9.05 11.15 -21.25
N GLY A 18 8.82 12.36 -20.75
CA GLY A 18 7.72 12.71 -19.84
C GLY A 18 6.42 13.10 -20.54
N ASP A 19 6.03 12.37 -21.59
CA ASP A 19 4.86 12.65 -22.43
C ASP A 19 3.57 11.89 -22.04
N GLY A 20 3.66 11.02 -21.04
CA GLY A 20 2.56 10.16 -20.55
C GLY A 20 2.20 8.97 -21.43
N VAL A 21 2.87 8.79 -22.56
CA VAL A 21 2.58 7.75 -23.56
C VAL A 21 3.75 6.79 -23.74
N THR A 22 4.95 7.34 -23.87
CA THR A 22 6.18 6.54 -24.07
C THR A 22 6.46 5.63 -22.88
N LEU A 23 6.64 4.33 -23.12
CA LEU A 23 7.10 3.41 -22.08
C LEU A 23 8.58 3.63 -21.80
N ASN A 24 8.91 3.99 -20.57
CA ASN A 24 10.25 4.38 -20.14
C ASN A 24 10.95 3.34 -19.26
N THR A 25 10.41 2.13 -19.09
CA THR A 25 10.90 1.13 -18.14
C THR A 25 12.40 0.92 -18.26
N GLU A 26 12.90 0.61 -19.45
CA GLU A 26 14.34 0.36 -19.67
C GLU A 26 15.21 1.61 -19.39
N LYS A 27 14.70 2.79 -19.72
CA LYS A 27 15.40 4.05 -19.53
C LYS A 27 15.55 4.42 -18.05
N ILE A 28 14.44 4.27 -17.31
CA ILE A 28 14.43 4.55 -15.87
C ILE A 28 15.23 3.48 -15.13
N GLN A 29 15.11 2.21 -15.54
CA GLN A 29 15.92 1.14 -14.96
C GLN A 29 17.42 1.38 -15.17
N ALA A 30 17.84 1.81 -16.34
CA ALA A 30 19.23 2.14 -16.60
C ALA A 30 19.75 3.30 -15.71
N ALA A 31 18.88 4.28 -15.39
CA ALA A 31 19.23 5.34 -14.44
C ALA A 31 19.36 4.79 -13.00
N ILE A 32 18.47 3.87 -12.61
CA ILE A 32 18.53 3.20 -11.30
C ILE A 32 19.80 2.35 -11.20
N ASP A 33 20.12 1.57 -12.23
CA ASP A 33 21.31 0.71 -12.24
C ASP A 33 22.59 1.54 -12.12
N ALA A 34 22.70 2.67 -12.84
CA ALA A 34 23.81 3.61 -12.71
C ALA A 34 23.89 4.24 -11.30
N ALA A 35 22.75 4.56 -10.70
CA ALA A 35 22.69 5.10 -9.34
C ALA A 35 23.10 4.06 -8.30
N ALA A 36 22.81 2.78 -8.51
CA ALA A 36 23.22 1.70 -7.63
C ALA A 36 24.74 1.57 -7.54
N GLU A 37 25.47 1.85 -8.63
CA GLU A 37 26.94 1.84 -8.66
C GLU A 37 27.57 3.04 -7.95
N THR A 38 26.90 4.20 -7.96
CA THR A 38 27.45 5.46 -7.45
C THR A 38 26.92 5.85 -6.07
N GLY A 39 25.81 5.25 -5.62
CA GLY A 39 25.11 5.62 -4.38
C GLY A 39 24.32 6.92 -4.50
N GLU A 40 24.07 7.40 -5.72
CA GLU A 40 23.28 8.60 -5.98
C GLU A 40 21.78 8.32 -5.87
N THR A 41 20.99 9.39 -5.81
CA THR A 41 19.52 9.31 -5.85
C THR A 41 19.04 9.53 -7.28
N VAL A 42 18.06 8.76 -7.74
CA VAL A 42 17.42 8.98 -9.04
C VAL A 42 16.36 10.08 -8.90
N CYS A 43 16.44 11.07 -9.78
CA CYS A 43 15.48 12.17 -9.88
C CYS A 43 14.51 11.92 -11.03
N VAL A 44 13.21 12.02 -10.71
CA VAL A 44 12.12 12.07 -11.69
C VAL A 44 11.67 13.53 -11.79
N PRO A 45 12.01 14.24 -12.87
CA PRO A 45 11.65 15.65 -13.03
C PRO A 45 10.16 15.82 -13.40
N GLY A 46 9.70 17.07 -13.49
CA GLY A 46 8.33 17.38 -13.94
C GLY A 46 8.01 16.78 -15.31
N GLY A 47 6.89 16.10 -15.41
CA GLY A 47 6.41 15.37 -16.58
C GLY A 47 5.69 14.09 -16.20
N VAL A 48 5.11 13.38 -17.16
CA VAL A 48 4.41 12.10 -16.93
C VAL A 48 5.23 10.97 -17.57
N PHE A 49 5.87 10.16 -16.74
CA PHE A 49 6.75 9.06 -17.17
C PHE A 49 6.07 7.72 -16.96
N ARG A 50 5.57 7.12 -18.05
CA ARG A 50 4.94 5.81 -18.02
C ARG A 50 6.00 4.70 -17.91
N THR A 51 5.78 3.73 -17.02
CA THR A 51 6.72 2.63 -16.78
C THR A 51 6.02 1.35 -16.35
N GLY A 52 6.63 0.20 -16.62
CA GLY A 52 6.32 -1.07 -15.99
C GLY A 52 7.10 -1.27 -14.68
N THR A 53 7.54 -2.50 -14.41
CA THR A 53 8.31 -2.83 -13.21
C THR A 53 9.68 -2.17 -13.19
N LEU A 54 10.01 -1.54 -12.06
CA LEU A 54 11.33 -1.00 -11.74
C LEU A 54 11.88 -1.68 -10.49
N ASN A 55 13.06 -2.27 -10.60
CA ASN A 55 13.80 -2.85 -9.49
C ASN A 55 14.72 -1.79 -8.88
N LEU A 56 14.47 -1.40 -7.63
CA LEU A 56 15.16 -0.26 -7.01
C LEU A 56 16.61 -0.58 -6.63
N HIS A 57 16.95 -1.82 -6.33
CA HIS A 57 18.31 -2.25 -5.96
C HIS A 57 18.95 -1.41 -4.83
N GLY A 58 18.15 -0.92 -3.89
CA GLY A 58 18.62 -0.04 -2.82
C GLY A 58 18.73 1.44 -3.20
N VAL A 59 18.34 1.82 -4.40
CA VAL A 59 18.40 3.20 -4.89
C VAL A 59 17.20 4.00 -4.41
N SER A 60 17.46 5.22 -3.97
CA SER A 60 16.42 6.19 -3.59
C SER A 60 15.89 6.93 -4.81
N LEU A 61 14.60 7.27 -4.76
CA LEU A 61 13.91 8.07 -5.78
C LEU A 61 13.47 9.42 -5.22
N HIS A 62 13.71 10.48 -5.96
CA HIS A 62 13.18 11.81 -5.69
C HIS A 62 12.24 12.24 -6.81
N LEU A 63 10.97 12.50 -6.49
CA LEU A 63 9.95 12.95 -7.44
C LEU A 63 9.78 14.46 -7.29
N GLU A 64 10.20 15.24 -8.28
CA GLU A 64 10.04 16.69 -8.25
C GLU A 64 8.57 17.12 -8.30
N ALA A 65 8.33 18.40 -8.03
CA ALA A 65 7.00 18.99 -8.22
C ALA A 65 6.55 18.85 -9.69
N GLY A 66 5.34 18.32 -9.88
CA GLY A 66 4.79 18.03 -11.21
C GLY A 66 5.32 16.76 -11.88
N ALA A 67 6.19 15.99 -11.21
CA ALA A 67 6.56 14.66 -11.64
C ALA A 67 5.41 13.68 -11.43
N VAL A 68 5.09 12.87 -12.44
CA VAL A 68 4.19 11.73 -12.34
C VAL A 68 4.92 10.50 -12.86
N LEU A 69 5.20 9.56 -11.97
CA LEU A 69 5.64 8.22 -12.35
C LEU A 69 4.39 7.37 -12.53
N LYS A 70 4.03 7.08 -13.80
CA LYS A 70 2.78 6.43 -14.15
C LYS A 70 2.98 4.96 -14.48
N ALA A 71 2.23 4.10 -13.84
CA ALA A 71 2.22 2.66 -14.11
C ALA A 71 1.64 2.36 -15.51
N SER A 72 2.20 1.38 -16.20
CA SER A 72 1.66 0.87 -17.45
C SER A 72 0.31 0.20 -17.24
N GLU A 73 -0.57 0.32 -18.20
CA GLU A 73 -1.86 -0.36 -18.22
C GLU A 73 -1.78 -1.77 -18.85
N ASP A 74 -0.60 -2.21 -19.28
CA ASP A 74 -0.36 -3.53 -19.86
C ASP A 74 0.28 -4.47 -18.82
N LEU A 75 -0.39 -5.58 -18.52
CA LEU A 75 0.12 -6.62 -17.59
C LEU A 75 1.47 -7.21 -18.02
N ASN A 76 1.78 -7.24 -19.31
CA ASN A 76 3.05 -7.75 -19.81
C ASN A 76 4.26 -6.89 -19.37
N ASP A 77 4.02 -5.65 -18.95
CA ASP A 77 5.04 -4.75 -18.42
C ASP A 77 5.39 -5.04 -16.94
N TYR A 78 4.73 -6.05 -16.32
CA TYR A 78 4.94 -6.47 -14.93
C TYR A 78 5.39 -7.95 -14.88
N PRO A 79 6.63 -8.27 -15.24
CA PRO A 79 7.11 -9.64 -15.17
C PRO A 79 7.07 -10.17 -13.73
N PRO A 80 6.89 -11.50 -13.54
CA PRO A 80 6.92 -12.11 -12.23
C PRO A 80 8.25 -11.84 -11.53
N GLN A 81 8.20 -11.49 -10.25
CA GLN A 81 9.36 -11.26 -9.41
C GLN A 81 9.67 -12.48 -8.56
N ASP A 82 10.89 -12.57 -8.03
CA ASP A 82 11.33 -13.70 -7.20
C ASP A 82 10.77 -13.58 -5.76
N TYR A 83 9.45 -13.51 -5.69
CA TYR A 83 8.71 -13.49 -4.43
C TYR A 83 7.30 -14.05 -4.63
N VAL A 84 6.86 -14.91 -3.71
CA VAL A 84 5.50 -15.44 -3.68
C VAL A 84 4.84 -15.08 -2.35
N HIS A 85 3.77 -14.31 -2.41
CA HIS A 85 2.97 -13.97 -1.25
C HIS A 85 1.92 -15.06 -0.99
N ASN A 86 1.69 -15.40 0.28
CA ASN A 86 0.77 -16.48 0.66
C ASN A 86 -0.68 -16.24 0.20
N GLU A 87 -1.11 -14.98 0.19
CA GLU A 87 -2.48 -14.60 -0.16
C GLU A 87 -2.60 -14.17 -1.63
N LEU A 88 -1.62 -13.42 -2.13
CA LEU A 88 -1.69 -12.79 -3.45
C LEU A 88 -0.89 -13.52 -4.54
N GLY A 89 -0.22 -14.62 -4.19
CA GLY A 89 0.56 -15.41 -5.15
C GLY A 89 1.85 -14.72 -5.62
N VAL A 90 2.23 -14.96 -6.87
CA VAL A 90 3.45 -14.42 -7.46
C VAL A 90 3.39 -12.89 -7.54
N LEU A 91 4.48 -12.24 -7.13
CA LEU A 91 4.59 -10.78 -7.12
C LEU A 91 4.68 -10.21 -8.53
N HIS A 92 3.74 -9.32 -8.84
CA HIS A 92 3.73 -8.45 -10.01
C HIS A 92 3.56 -7.01 -9.51
N ALA A 93 4.60 -6.21 -9.55
CA ALA A 93 4.61 -4.88 -8.93
C ALA A 93 5.29 -3.83 -9.82
N MET A 94 4.95 -2.55 -9.61
CA MET A 94 5.57 -1.44 -10.32
C MET A 94 6.94 -1.09 -9.73
N LEU A 95 7.05 -0.93 -8.41
CA LEU A 95 8.31 -0.67 -7.73
C LEU A 95 8.65 -1.85 -6.81
N VAL A 96 9.85 -2.38 -6.94
CA VAL A 96 10.29 -3.57 -6.21
C VAL A 96 11.64 -3.32 -5.55
N ASN A 97 11.76 -3.65 -4.27
CA ASN A 97 13.03 -3.66 -3.54
C ASN A 97 13.14 -4.93 -2.69
N LEU A 98 13.98 -5.86 -3.11
CA LEU A 98 14.18 -7.14 -2.46
C LEU A 98 15.57 -7.21 -1.82
N GLY A 99 15.62 -7.21 -0.48
CA GLY A 99 16.86 -7.42 0.28
C GLY A 99 17.85 -6.26 0.29
N HIS A 100 17.47 -5.07 -0.18
CA HIS A 100 18.35 -3.90 -0.19
C HIS A 100 17.90 -2.86 0.84
N ASP A 101 18.86 -2.30 1.58
CA ASP A 101 18.65 -1.34 2.64
C ASP A 101 18.75 0.12 2.19
N ASN A 102 18.35 1.06 3.06
CA ASN A 102 18.56 2.51 2.96
C ASN A 102 17.86 3.19 1.77
N VAL A 103 16.65 2.77 1.44
CA VAL A 103 15.86 3.35 0.36
C VAL A 103 14.99 4.50 0.88
N THR A 104 15.04 5.62 0.17
CA THR A 104 14.12 6.75 0.35
C THR A 104 13.36 7.01 -0.94
N ILE A 105 12.03 7.12 -0.87
CA ILE A 105 11.20 7.65 -1.95
C ILE A 105 10.57 8.94 -1.43
N ASP A 106 10.96 10.08 -1.98
CA ASP A 106 10.48 11.36 -1.49
C ASP A 106 10.20 12.39 -2.59
N GLY A 107 9.83 13.58 -2.16
CA GLY A 107 9.52 14.70 -3.05
C GLY A 107 8.09 15.16 -2.91
N SER A 108 7.57 15.83 -3.94
CA SER A 108 6.19 16.33 -4.02
C SER A 108 5.46 15.87 -5.30
N GLY A 109 6.03 14.90 -6.00
CA GLY A 109 5.43 14.28 -7.18
C GLY A 109 4.39 13.22 -6.84
N THR A 110 3.92 12.54 -7.88
CA THR A 110 2.86 11.53 -7.81
C THR A 110 3.34 10.20 -8.38
N ILE A 111 2.98 9.10 -7.74
CA ILE A 111 3.00 7.77 -8.32
C ILE A 111 1.55 7.43 -8.66
N ASP A 112 1.24 7.30 -9.95
CA ASP A 112 -0.06 6.91 -10.47
C ASP A 112 0.00 5.42 -10.86
N LEU A 113 -0.75 4.59 -10.17
CA LEU A 113 -0.70 3.14 -10.34
C LEU A 113 -1.65 2.61 -11.41
N SER A 114 -2.38 3.50 -12.10
CA SER A 114 -3.28 3.20 -13.23
C SER A 114 -4.28 2.06 -12.96
N GLY A 115 -4.73 1.92 -11.72
CA GLY A 115 -5.46 0.76 -11.22
C GLY A 115 -6.77 0.51 -11.95
N LYS A 116 -7.52 1.55 -12.28
CA LYS A 116 -8.80 1.43 -12.99
C LYS A 116 -8.68 0.75 -14.34
N SER A 117 -7.53 0.81 -14.98
CA SER A 117 -7.30 0.16 -16.28
C SER A 117 -7.40 -1.36 -16.23
N PHE A 118 -7.28 -1.95 -15.05
CA PHE A 118 -7.37 -3.40 -14.83
C PHE A 118 -8.78 -3.88 -14.47
N TYR A 119 -9.77 -2.99 -14.47
CA TYR A 119 -11.15 -3.30 -14.08
C TYR A 119 -12.15 -2.85 -15.15
N ASP A 120 -13.20 -3.65 -15.32
CA ASP A 120 -14.39 -3.17 -16.00
C ASP A 120 -15.23 -2.34 -15.02
N THR A 121 -15.02 -1.02 -15.03
CA THR A 121 -15.69 -0.09 -14.14
C THR A 121 -17.19 0.10 -14.44
N SER A 122 -17.68 -0.44 -15.56
CA SER A 122 -19.11 -0.43 -15.92
C SER A 122 -19.91 -1.53 -15.21
N VAL A 123 -19.23 -2.52 -14.62
CA VAL A 123 -19.83 -3.66 -13.92
C VAL A 123 -19.58 -3.55 -12.43
N LYS A 124 -20.58 -3.93 -11.63
CA LYS A 124 -20.47 -3.99 -10.17
C LYS A 124 -20.71 -5.42 -9.67
N ASN A 125 -19.93 -5.83 -8.69
CA ASN A 125 -20.10 -7.08 -7.99
C ASN A 125 -21.19 -6.94 -6.92
N VAL A 126 -22.45 -7.04 -7.35
CA VAL A 126 -23.61 -6.86 -6.46
C VAL A 126 -23.93 -8.19 -5.77
N PRO A 127 -23.89 -8.26 -4.41
CA PRO A 127 -24.20 -9.49 -3.69
C PRO A 127 -25.66 -9.88 -3.85
N GLU A 128 -25.94 -11.18 -3.73
CA GLU A 128 -27.31 -11.68 -3.68
C GLU A 128 -28.05 -11.12 -2.45
N SER A 129 -29.25 -10.62 -2.64
CA SER A 129 -30.09 -10.09 -1.58
C SER A 129 -31.56 -10.37 -1.81
N ARG A 130 -32.31 -10.61 -0.73
CA ARG A 130 -33.77 -10.74 -0.78
C ARG A 130 -34.47 -9.41 -1.06
N VAL A 131 -33.82 -8.31 -0.76
CA VAL A 131 -34.31 -6.95 -1.04
C VAL A 131 -33.41 -6.36 -2.14
N PRO A 132 -33.98 -5.89 -3.25
CA PRO A 132 -33.18 -5.26 -4.31
C PRO A 132 -32.39 -4.06 -3.78
N PHE A 133 -31.14 -3.94 -4.19
CA PHE A 133 -30.33 -2.76 -3.91
C PHE A 133 -30.83 -1.54 -4.69
N THR A 134 -30.80 -0.38 -4.09
CA THR A 134 -30.96 0.90 -4.78
C THR A 134 -29.74 1.17 -5.66
N GLN A 135 -29.87 2.07 -6.65
CA GLN A 135 -28.75 2.45 -7.50
C GLN A 135 -27.57 2.99 -6.67
N ALA A 136 -27.83 3.84 -5.68
CA ALA A 136 -26.79 4.36 -4.79
C ALA A 136 -26.01 3.23 -4.06
N GLN A 137 -26.69 2.18 -3.63
CA GLN A 137 -26.05 1.02 -3.02
C GLN A 137 -25.25 0.18 -4.04
N ILE A 138 -25.75 0.05 -5.27
CA ILE A 138 -25.02 -0.62 -6.36
C ILE A 138 -23.74 0.16 -6.69
N ASP A 139 -23.80 1.48 -6.71
CA ASP A 139 -22.64 2.33 -6.97
C ASP A 139 -21.54 2.18 -5.91
N GLU A 140 -21.90 1.74 -4.70
CA GLU A 140 -20.96 1.44 -3.62
C GLU A 140 -20.30 0.04 -3.72
N CYS A 141 -20.83 -0.87 -4.53
CA CYS A 141 -20.29 -2.22 -4.67
C CYS A 141 -18.92 -2.23 -5.34
N THR A 142 -18.12 -3.27 -5.08
CA THR A 142 -16.82 -3.46 -5.71
C THR A 142 -16.94 -3.73 -7.21
N TYR A 143 -15.86 -3.47 -7.93
CA TYR A 143 -15.68 -4.03 -9.27
C TYR A 143 -15.38 -5.53 -9.17
N PRO A 144 -15.75 -6.33 -10.20
CA PRO A 144 -15.32 -7.73 -10.28
C PRO A 144 -13.79 -7.83 -10.37
N ILE A 145 -13.21 -8.74 -9.60
CA ILE A 145 -11.76 -8.97 -9.62
C ILE A 145 -11.37 -9.62 -10.95
N GLY A 146 -10.42 -8.99 -11.65
CA GLY A 146 -9.75 -9.50 -12.85
C GLY A 146 -8.26 -9.72 -12.63
N THR A 147 -7.54 -10.03 -13.70
CA THR A 147 -6.08 -10.11 -13.68
C THR A 147 -5.49 -8.71 -13.55
N ARG A 148 -4.63 -8.51 -12.56
CA ARG A 148 -4.06 -7.22 -12.18
C ARG A 148 -2.70 -7.40 -11.51
N PRO A 149 -1.86 -6.36 -11.41
CA PRO A 149 -0.71 -6.37 -10.50
C PRO A 149 -1.15 -6.69 -9.06
N SER A 150 -0.36 -7.48 -8.34
CA SER A 150 -0.75 -7.99 -7.02
C SER A 150 -0.41 -7.04 -5.86
N GLN A 151 0.77 -6.42 -5.92
CA GLN A 151 1.26 -5.46 -4.93
C GLN A 151 2.03 -4.37 -5.68
N CYS A 152 1.69 -3.09 -5.46
CA CYS A 152 2.13 -2.06 -6.39
C CYS A 152 3.53 -1.54 -6.09
N ILE A 153 3.80 -1.21 -4.82
CA ILE A 153 5.10 -0.74 -4.33
C ILE A 153 5.53 -1.69 -3.21
N PHE A 154 6.54 -2.49 -3.47
CA PHE A 154 6.86 -3.66 -2.66
C PHE A 154 8.29 -3.64 -2.12
N PHE A 155 8.41 -3.84 -0.81
CA PHE A 155 9.66 -3.99 -0.09
C PHE A 155 9.69 -5.31 0.67
N HIS A 156 10.77 -6.07 0.54
CA HIS A 156 10.96 -7.31 1.28
C HIS A 156 12.37 -7.37 1.88
N ASN A 157 12.47 -7.81 3.15
CA ASN A 157 13.72 -8.04 3.88
C ASN A 157 14.70 -6.88 3.75
N SER A 158 14.21 -5.67 4.00
CA SER A 158 14.93 -4.40 3.80
C SER A 158 14.88 -3.55 5.08
N LYS A 159 15.93 -2.77 5.32
CA LYS A 159 16.04 -1.89 6.49
C LYS A 159 16.20 -0.43 6.10
N ASN A 160 15.78 0.47 7.03
CA ASN A 160 15.93 1.92 6.86
C ASN A 160 15.19 2.43 5.62
N ILE A 161 13.91 2.16 5.51
CA ILE A 161 13.07 2.60 4.39
C ILE A 161 12.32 3.85 4.80
N THR A 162 12.30 4.87 3.95
CA THR A 162 11.54 6.09 4.16
C THR A 162 10.74 6.46 2.92
N LEU A 163 9.42 6.59 3.06
CA LEU A 163 8.55 7.20 2.06
C LEU A 163 8.03 8.51 2.63
N ARG A 164 8.16 9.63 1.88
CA ARG A 164 7.84 10.94 2.43
C ARG A 164 7.31 11.93 1.40
N GLY A 165 6.17 12.55 1.70
CA GLY A 165 5.66 13.75 1.02
C GLY A 165 5.03 13.54 -0.35
N ILE A 166 5.12 12.35 -0.93
CA ILE A 166 4.58 12.02 -2.25
C ILE A 166 3.07 11.69 -2.20
N ARG A 167 2.43 11.76 -3.36
CA ARG A 167 1.10 11.19 -3.57
C ARG A 167 1.20 9.83 -4.25
N VAL A 168 0.35 8.89 -3.85
CA VAL A 168 0.15 7.60 -4.53
C VAL A 168 -1.32 7.46 -4.83
N ILE A 169 -1.67 7.22 -6.08
CA ILE A 169 -3.07 7.19 -6.52
C ILE A 169 -3.39 5.97 -7.37
N ASP A 170 -4.69 5.64 -7.41
CA ASP A 170 -5.30 4.69 -8.35
C ASP A 170 -4.63 3.31 -8.35
N ALA A 171 -4.57 2.66 -7.18
CA ALA A 171 -3.99 1.33 -7.04
C ALA A 171 -4.93 0.23 -7.55
N PRO A 172 -4.41 -0.79 -8.28
CA PRO A 172 -5.20 -1.95 -8.68
C PRO A 172 -5.35 -3.02 -7.60
N CYS A 173 -4.45 -3.02 -6.61
CA CYS A 173 -4.38 -3.94 -5.47
C CYS A 173 -3.59 -3.27 -4.35
N TRP A 174 -2.98 -4.02 -3.43
CA TRP A 174 -2.23 -3.45 -2.31
C TRP A 174 -1.23 -2.37 -2.74
N THR A 175 -1.43 -1.16 -2.24
CA THR A 175 -0.69 0.02 -2.69
C THR A 175 0.76 -0.01 -2.22
N LEU A 176 0.99 -0.03 -0.90
CA LEU A 176 2.32 -0.12 -0.28
C LEU A 176 2.42 -1.40 0.55
N SER A 177 3.42 -2.22 0.30
CA SER A 177 3.63 -3.47 1.02
C SER A 177 5.05 -3.58 1.54
N PHE A 178 5.18 -3.79 2.84
CA PHE A 178 6.43 -4.02 3.54
C PHE A 178 6.41 -5.39 4.20
N ASN A 179 7.26 -6.29 3.76
CA ASN A 179 7.35 -7.65 4.29
C ASN A 179 8.72 -7.87 4.93
N GLU A 180 8.73 -8.28 6.20
CA GLU A 180 9.95 -8.52 6.98
C GLU A 180 10.93 -7.35 7.02
N CYS A 181 10.43 -6.11 6.92
CA CYS A 181 11.23 -4.90 6.91
C CYS A 181 11.49 -4.35 8.31
N GLU A 182 12.62 -3.66 8.49
CA GLU A 182 13.00 -3.03 9.75
C GLU A 182 13.24 -1.52 9.59
N ASN A 183 12.84 -0.72 10.58
CA ASN A 183 12.99 0.74 10.57
C ASN A 183 12.35 1.41 9.35
N VAL A 184 11.02 1.25 9.24
CA VAL A 184 10.22 1.79 8.14
C VAL A 184 9.53 3.09 8.59
N LYS A 185 9.62 4.13 7.77
CA LYS A 185 8.96 5.42 7.99
C LYS A 185 8.10 5.80 6.80
N VAL A 186 6.82 6.05 7.05
CA VAL A 186 5.85 6.55 6.07
C VAL A 186 5.29 7.86 6.59
N ILE A 187 5.69 8.98 6.00
CA ILE A 187 5.48 10.30 6.58
C ILE A 187 4.87 11.27 5.56
N GLY A 188 3.70 11.84 5.89
CA GLY A 188 3.09 12.90 5.08
C GLY A 188 2.65 12.45 3.69
N LEU A 189 2.32 11.17 3.50
CA LEU A 189 1.81 10.67 2.24
C LEU A 189 0.32 10.98 2.07
N THR A 190 -0.07 11.22 0.82
CA THR A 190 -1.46 11.12 0.40
C THR A 190 -1.61 9.85 -0.44
N ILE A 191 -2.41 8.90 0.05
CA ILE A 191 -2.83 7.72 -0.71
C ILE A 191 -4.32 7.90 -1.02
N ASP A 192 -4.67 7.89 -2.32
CA ASP A 192 -6.05 8.13 -2.77
C ASP A 192 -6.38 7.17 -3.92
N THR A 193 -7.03 6.07 -3.59
CA THR A 193 -7.37 5.02 -4.53
C THR A 193 -8.87 4.98 -4.79
N ASP A 194 -9.30 4.23 -5.81
CA ASP A 194 -10.72 4.11 -6.14
C ASP A 194 -11.42 3.21 -5.12
N ARG A 195 -12.35 3.78 -4.38
CA ARG A 195 -13.08 3.13 -3.30
C ARG A 195 -13.96 1.93 -3.72
N ASN A 196 -14.04 1.62 -5.01
CA ASN A 196 -14.73 0.43 -5.53
C ASN A 196 -13.77 -0.68 -5.97
N VAL A 197 -12.46 -0.42 -5.92
CA VAL A 197 -11.45 -1.45 -6.19
C VAL A 197 -11.30 -2.36 -4.97
N PRO A 198 -11.48 -3.67 -5.11
CA PRO A 198 -11.27 -4.61 -4.00
C PRO A 198 -9.76 -4.85 -3.77
N ASN A 199 -9.37 -5.07 -2.50
CA ASN A 199 -8.01 -5.30 -2.06
C ASN A 199 -7.02 -4.18 -2.42
N ASP A 200 -7.46 -2.95 -2.54
CA ASP A 200 -6.58 -1.80 -2.75
C ASP A 200 -6.16 -1.16 -1.42
N ASP A 201 -5.64 -2.00 -0.54
CA ASP A 201 -5.13 -1.58 0.77
C ASP A 201 -4.13 -0.43 0.62
N GLY A 202 -4.18 0.52 1.55
CA GLY A 202 -3.26 1.65 1.53
C GLY A 202 -1.84 1.24 1.89
N ILE A 203 -1.64 0.68 3.10
CA ILE A 203 -0.31 0.27 3.58
C ILE A 203 -0.41 -1.05 4.33
N HIS A 204 0.38 -2.03 3.93
CA HIS A 204 0.51 -3.33 4.58
C HIS A 204 1.89 -3.51 5.22
N PHE A 205 1.92 -3.85 6.51
CA PHE A 205 3.11 -4.24 7.25
C PHE A 205 3.00 -5.69 7.66
N CYS A 206 3.78 -6.57 7.04
CA CYS A 206 3.82 -7.98 7.35
C CYS A 206 5.14 -8.32 8.05
N SER A 207 5.08 -8.75 9.32
CA SER A 207 6.26 -9.12 10.10
C SER A 207 7.35 -8.04 10.15
N CYS A 208 6.96 -6.77 10.21
CA CYS A 208 7.87 -5.63 10.25
C CYS A 208 8.22 -5.21 11.68
N LYS A 209 9.38 -4.56 11.83
CA LYS A 209 9.84 -4.04 13.12
C LYS A 209 10.24 -2.57 13.04
N GLY A 210 9.84 -1.78 14.06
CA GLY A 210 10.24 -0.37 14.14
C GLY A 210 9.59 0.48 13.06
N VAL A 211 8.26 0.51 13.02
CA VAL A 211 7.47 1.21 12.00
C VAL A 211 6.91 2.52 12.54
N ILE A 212 7.02 3.58 11.76
CA ILE A 212 6.37 4.86 12.03
C ILE A 212 5.52 5.27 10.82
N VAL A 213 4.22 5.47 11.03
CA VAL A 213 3.31 6.08 10.06
C VAL A 213 2.79 7.37 10.67
N SER A 214 3.07 8.52 10.05
CA SER A 214 2.62 9.79 10.57
C SER A 214 2.19 10.78 9.49
N ASP A 215 1.24 11.65 9.87
CA ASP A 215 0.80 12.80 9.05
C ASP A 215 0.25 12.41 7.67
N CYS A 216 -0.25 11.18 7.53
CA CYS A 216 -0.76 10.63 6.27
C CYS A 216 -2.27 10.87 6.10
N ASN A 217 -2.69 11.04 4.85
CA ASN A 217 -4.08 11.06 4.45
C ASN A 217 -4.34 9.87 3.50
N ILE A 218 -5.11 8.87 3.96
CA ILE A 218 -5.29 7.61 3.22
C ILE A 218 -6.77 7.38 2.97
N SER A 219 -7.12 7.22 1.69
CA SER A 219 -8.45 6.80 1.23
C SER A 219 -8.29 5.57 0.34
N SER A 220 -8.87 4.46 0.75
CA SER A 220 -8.73 3.15 0.08
C SER A 220 -10.07 2.42 -0.03
N GLY A 221 -10.18 1.52 -0.98
CA GLY A 221 -11.32 0.61 -1.10
C GLY A 221 -11.27 -0.50 -0.05
N ASP A 222 -10.08 -1.02 0.27
CA ASP A 222 -9.89 -1.97 1.36
C ASP A 222 -9.18 -1.30 2.55
N ASP A 223 -8.35 -1.99 3.32
CA ASP A 223 -7.80 -1.52 4.59
C ASP A 223 -6.85 -0.31 4.40
N CYS A 224 -7.03 0.80 5.14
CA CYS A 224 -6.08 1.91 5.01
C CYS A 224 -4.70 1.53 5.55
N ILE A 225 -4.64 0.87 6.72
CA ILE A 225 -3.38 0.40 7.31
C ILE A 225 -3.61 -0.99 7.87
N ALA A 226 -2.86 -1.98 7.38
CA ALA A 226 -2.88 -3.34 7.88
C ALA A 226 -1.55 -3.69 8.56
N ILE A 227 -1.65 -4.26 9.75
CA ILE A 227 -0.53 -4.81 10.54
C ILE A 227 -0.78 -6.28 10.69
N SER A 228 0.01 -7.12 10.05
CA SER A 228 -0.22 -8.56 9.99
C SER A 228 1.09 -9.36 10.05
N GLY A 229 0.97 -10.68 10.12
CA GLY A 229 2.08 -11.61 10.11
C GLY A 229 1.88 -12.72 9.09
N ILE A 230 1.41 -12.42 7.90
CA ILE A 230 0.95 -13.36 6.88
C ILE A 230 2.00 -14.39 6.45
N THR A 231 3.27 -14.19 6.77
CA THR A 231 4.34 -15.10 6.38
C THR A 231 4.70 -16.08 7.50
N ASN A 232 4.20 -17.31 7.43
CA ASN A 232 4.71 -18.52 8.11
C ASN A 232 5.12 -18.40 9.58
N TRP A 233 4.41 -17.63 10.43
CA TRP A 233 4.75 -17.47 11.88
C TRP A 233 6.20 -16.99 12.14
N GLY A 234 6.88 -16.44 11.11
CA GLY A 234 8.31 -16.23 11.15
C GLY A 234 8.75 -15.19 12.17
N LYS A 235 8.36 -13.95 11.95
CA LYS A 235 8.77 -12.82 12.80
C LYS A 235 7.54 -12.08 13.30
N PRO A 236 7.56 -11.57 14.54
CA PRO A 236 6.51 -10.68 15.01
C PRO A 236 6.49 -9.38 14.21
N CYS A 237 5.32 -8.76 14.10
CA CYS A 237 5.18 -7.39 13.68
C CYS A 237 5.19 -6.51 14.94
N GLU A 238 6.23 -5.70 15.15
CA GLU A 238 6.45 -5.09 16.46
C GLU A 238 7.00 -3.65 16.42
N ASP A 239 6.82 -2.94 17.54
CA ASP A 239 7.32 -1.58 17.74
C ASP A 239 6.75 -0.59 16.69
N ILE A 240 5.42 -0.51 16.62
CA ILE A 240 4.70 0.26 15.60
C ILE A 240 4.04 1.49 16.19
N VAL A 241 4.23 2.63 15.54
CA VAL A 241 3.57 3.90 15.86
C VAL A 241 2.78 4.40 14.67
N ILE A 242 1.48 4.64 14.86
CA ILE A 242 0.60 5.30 13.87
C ILE A 242 0.04 6.56 14.54
N THR A 243 0.28 7.73 13.93
CA THR A 243 -0.16 9.00 14.54
C THR A 243 -0.50 10.06 13.51
N ASN A 244 -1.39 11.00 13.90
CA ASN A 244 -1.76 12.18 13.10
C ASN A 244 -2.30 11.86 11.69
N CYS A 245 -2.94 10.70 11.49
CA CYS A 245 -3.44 10.28 10.20
C CYS A 245 -4.94 10.54 10.05
N VAL A 246 -5.36 10.82 8.80
CA VAL A 246 -6.77 10.86 8.40
C VAL A 246 -7.03 9.66 7.48
N LEU A 247 -7.94 8.78 7.90
CA LEU A 247 -8.17 7.48 7.27
C LEU A 247 -9.61 7.34 6.82
N ARG A 248 -9.81 6.80 5.61
CA ARG A 248 -11.11 6.55 5.02
C ARG A 248 -11.09 5.25 4.23
N SER A 249 -11.73 4.20 4.75
CA SER A 249 -11.73 2.87 4.15
C SER A 249 -13.15 2.40 3.82
N CYS A 250 -13.32 1.66 2.74
CA CYS A 250 -14.57 0.94 2.50
C CYS A 250 -14.64 -0.36 3.27
N SER A 251 -13.53 -0.82 3.82
CA SER A 251 -13.37 -2.00 4.67
C SER A 251 -12.96 -1.57 6.08
N LYS A 252 -11.71 -1.72 6.47
CA LYS A 252 -11.22 -1.41 7.81
C LYS A 252 -10.21 -0.26 7.76
N ALA A 253 -10.38 0.78 8.57
CA ALA A 253 -9.42 1.87 8.58
C ALA A 253 -8.05 1.40 9.12
N ILE A 254 -8.04 0.65 10.22
CA ILE A 254 -6.83 0.00 10.74
C ILE A 254 -7.17 -1.42 11.14
N VAL A 255 -6.44 -2.39 10.61
CA VAL A 255 -6.52 -3.79 11.04
C VAL A 255 -5.22 -4.22 11.73
N ILE A 256 -5.35 -4.88 12.87
CA ILE A 256 -4.28 -5.43 13.67
C ILE A 256 -4.56 -6.92 13.84
N GLY A 257 -3.74 -7.76 13.23
CA GLY A 257 -3.93 -9.19 13.22
C GLY A 257 -4.17 -9.75 11.85
N TYR A 258 -5.20 -10.55 11.67
CA TYR A 258 -5.53 -11.36 10.53
C TYR A 258 -4.86 -12.73 10.64
N ILE A 259 -4.21 -13.27 9.62
CA ILE A 259 -3.67 -14.63 9.58
C ILE A 259 -2.21 -14.66 10.09
N TYR A 260 -1.84 -15.70 10.87
CA TYR A 260 -0.47 -15.96 11.38
C TYR A 260 0.17 -14.77 12.11
N SER A 261 -0.60 -14.06 12.91
CA SER A 261 -0.18 -12.76 13.45
C SER A 261 0.37 -12.85 14.87
N HIS A 262 1.66 -12.51 15.03
CA HIS A 262 2.23 -12.12 16.30
C HIS A 262 2.52 -10.63 16.27
N ILE A 263 1.69 -9.84 16.94
CA ILE A 263 1.76 -8.39 16.91
C ILE A 263 1.91 -7.85 18.32
N ARG A 264 2.89 -6.97 18.54
CA ARG A 264 3.12 -6.39 19.85
C ARG A 264 3.68 -4.97 19.81
N ASN A 265 3.50 -4.24 20.91
CA ASN A 265 4.02 -2.89 21.10
C ASN A 265 3.50 -1.91 20.03
N VAL A 266 2.19 -1.81 19.87
CA VAL A 266 1.56 -0.91 18.89
C VAL A 266 0.97 0.30 19.61
N THR A 267 1.27 1.50 19.12
CA THR A 267 0.64 2.74 19.57
C THR A 267 -0.06 3.42 18.41
N ILE A 268 -1.36 3.71 18.58
CA ILE A 268 -2.18 4.46 17.63
C ILE A 268 -2.74 5.68 18.34
N SER A 269 -2.49 6.87 17.81
CA SER A 269 -2.90 8.09 18.48
C SER A 269 -3.19 9.25 17.54
N ASN A 270 -4.05 10.18 17.97
CA ASN A 270 -4.33 11.43 17.24
C ASN A 270 -4.80 11.22 15.80
N CYS A 271 -5.54 10.15 15.51
CA CYS A 271 -6.02 9.87 14.16
C CYS A 271 -7.53 10.15 14.04
N ILE A 272 -7.94 10.50 12.83
CA ILE A 272 -9.33 10.66 12.43
C ILE A 272 -9.66 9.55 11.44
N ILE A 273 -10.62 8.71 11.81
CA ILE A 273 -11.25 7.73 10.92
C ILE A 273 -12.61 8.29 10.53
N LYS A 274 -12.88 8.40 9.24
CA LYS A 274 -14.14 8.95 8.74
C LYS A 274 -14.74 8.15 7.61
N GLU A 275 -16.05 8.02 7.60
CA GLU A 275 -16.80 7.33 6.54
C GLU A 275 -16.22 5.93 6.22
N SER A 276 -15.69 5.25 7.23
CA SER A 276 -15.14 3.90 7.09
C SER A 276 -16.19 2.85 7.42
N ASN A 277 -16.14 1.69 6.75
CA ASN A 277 -17.07 0.61 7.08
C ASN A 277 -16.75 0.03 8.46
N ARG A 278 -15.46 -0.19 8.78
CA ARG A 278 -14.97 -0.43 10.14
C ARG A 278 -13.91 0.58 10.52
N GLY A 279 -13.84 0.90 11.81
CA GLY A 279 -12.80 1.74 12.35
C GLY A 279 -11.53 0.93 12.68
N LEU A 280 -11.40 0.51 13.94
CA LEU A 280 -10.30 -0.32 14.41
C LEU A 280 -10.72 -1.80 14.45
N CYS A 281 -9.89 -2.67 13.87
CA CYS A 281 -10.13 -4.10 13.87
C CYS A 281 -8.97 -4.85 14.54
N PHE A 282 -9.29 -5.73 15.48
CA PHE A 282 -8.38 -6.67 16.12
C PHE A 282 -8.82 -8.07 15.73
N MET A 283 -7.99 -8.78 14.98
CA MET A 283 -8.36 -10.05 14.38
C MET A 283 -7.31 -11.13 14.69
N CYS A 284 -7.66 -12.03 15.60
CA CYS A 284 -6.88 -13.23 15.89
C CYS A 284 -7.58 -14.42 15.24
N ASN A 285 -7.29 -14.68 13.97
CA ASN A 285 -8.01 -15.64 13.13
C ASN A 285 -7.47 -17.07 13.23
N ASP A 286 -6.32 -17.28 13.87
CA ASP A 286 -5.67 -18.58 13.96
C ASP A 286 -5.42 -18.97 15.41
N GLU A 287 -5.36 -20.28 15.67
CA GLU A 287 -4.88 -20.80 16.94
C GLU A 287 -3.39 -20.46 17.09
N GLY A 288 -3.05 -19.69 18.12
CA GLY A 288 -1.68 -19.19 18.35
C GLY A 288 -1.46 -17.74 17.93
N ALA A 289 -2.42 -17.09 17.25
CA ALA A 289 -2.35 -15.66 17.00
C ALA A 289 -2.25 -14.89 18.33
N LEU A 290 -1.37 -13.89 18.36
CA LEU A 290 -1.14 -13.08 19.55
C LEU A 290 -1.09 -11.61 19.19
N VAL A 291 -1.94 -10.82 19.85
CA VAL A 291 -1.91 -9.37 19.78
C VAL A 291 -1.80 -8.83 21.20
N GLU A 292 -0.68 -8.16 21.52
CA GLU A 292 -0.39 -7.70 22.88
C GLU A 292 0.21 -6.29 22.92
N ASN A 293 0.11 -5.61 24.06
CA ASN A 293 0.67 -4.27 24.29
C ASN A 293 0.22 -3.24 23.24
N VAL A 294 -1.07 -3.17 22.96
CA VAL A 294 -1.66 -2.19 22.05
C VAL A 294 -2.24 -1.03 22.84
N ARG A 295 -1.85 0.19 22.49
CA ARG A 295 -2.40 1.42 23.05
C ARG A 295 -3.05 2.27 21.97
N VAL A 296 -4.31 2.64 22.22
CA VAL A 296 -5.08 3.53 21.33
C VAL A 296 -5.54 4.75 22.14
N SER A 297 -5.32 5.95 21.62
CA SER A 297 -5.71 7.19 22.30
C SER A 297 -6.00 8.35 21.36
N ASN A 298 -6.82 9.30 21.79
CA ASN A 298 -7.14 10.53 21.04
C ASN A 298 -7.63 10.24 19.61
N MET A 299 -8.63 9.39 19.48
CA MET A 299 -9.22 8.99 18.18
C MET A 299 -10.57 9.67 17.97
N ILE A 300 -10.82 10.09 16.74
CA ILE A 300 -12.17 10.36 16.24
C ILE A 300 -12.50 9.22 15.29
N ILE A 301 -13.59 8.51 15.55
CA ILE A 301 -14.00 7.35 14.73
C ILE A 301 -15.46 7.56 14.30
N ASP A 302 -15.63 7.77 12.98
CA ASP A 302 -16.90 7.84 12.31
C ASP A 302 -16.99 6.69 11.30
N THR A 303 -17.99 5.83 11.49
CA THR A 303 -18.19 4.65 10.64
C THR A 303 -19.58 4.65 10.02
N ALA A 304 -19.67 4.08 8.83
CA ALA A 304 -20.91 3.97 8.09
C ALA A 304 -20.98 2.61 7.36
N ILE A 305 -22.15 1.97 7.39
CA ILE A 305 -22.39 0.74 6.63
C ILE A 305 -22.28 1.08 5.14
N ARG A 306 -21.47 0.30 4.41
CA ARG A 306 -21.44 0.31 2.95
C ARG A 306 -22.19 -0.90 2.40
N ALA A 307 -22.91 -0.68 1.34
CA ALA A 307 -23.52 -1.77 0.58
C ALA A 307 -22.44 -2.51 -0.24
N GLY A 308 -22.71 -3.76 -0.57
CA GLY A 308 -21.85 -4.56 -1.43
C GLY A 308 -20.94 -5.53 -0.70
N ASN A 309 -19.86 -5.96 -1.37
CA ASN A 309 -18.95 -7.00 -0.90
C ASN A 309 -17.81 -6.41 -0.05
N TRP A 310 -18.17 -5.66 0.97
CA TRP A 310 -17.22 -5.04 1.90
C TRP A 310 -17.21 -5.76 3.25
N TRP A 311 -16.05 -5.74 3.91
CA TRP A 311 -15.84 -6.45 5.16
C TRP A 311 -16.18 -5.57 6.36
N GLY A 312 -17.46 -5.54 6.76
CA GLY A 312 -17.88 -4.80 7.94
C GLY A 312 -19.36 -4.45 7.94
N ASN A 313 -19.86 -4.02 9.10
CA ASN A 313 -21.23 -3.63 9.32
C ASN A 313 -21.34 -2.29 10.08
N GLY A 314 -20.41 -1.39 9.86
CA GLY A 314 -20.37 -0.08 10.51
C GLY A 314 -19.76 -0.08 11.92
N GLU A 315 -18.96 -1.09 12.30
CA GLU A 315 -18.42 -1.18 13.65
C GLU A 315 -17.25 -0.21 13.86
N PRO A 316 -17.33 0.73 14.81
CA PRO A 316 -16.20 1.62 15.11
C PRO A 316 -15.01 0.87 15.71
N ILE A 317 -15.26 -0.18 16.49
CA ILE A 317 -14.24 -1.09 17.01
C ILE A 317 -14.77 -2.51 16.86
N PHE A 318 -13.99 -3.35 16.17
CA PHE A 318 -14.30 -4.77 15.99
C PHE A 318 -13.17 -5.61 16.58
N MET A 319 -13.54 -6.63 17.36
CA MET A 319 -12.60 -7.58 17.93
C MET A 319 -13.08 -9.00 17.68
N MET A 320 -12.21 -9.84 17.15
CA MET A 320 -12.48 -11.23 16.90
C MET A 320 -11.29 -12.10 17.33
N ALA A 321 -11.58 -13.18 18.02
CA ALA A 321 -10.63 -14.24 18.27
C ALA A 321 -11.32 -15.58 18.01
N VAL A 322 -10.67 -16.44 17.23
CA VAL A 322 -11.16 -17.79 16.92
C VAL A 322 -10.15 -18.84 17.35
N LYS A 323 -10.63 -20.01 17.75
CA LYS A 323 -9.76 -21.08 18.24
C LYS A 323 -9.20 -21.95 17.13
N HIS A 324 -9.80 -21.97 15.97
CA HIS A 324 -9.43 -22.79 14.83
C HIS A 324 -9.17 -21.93 13.60
N ASP A 325 -8.36 -22.44 12.70
CA ASP A 325 -8.08 -21.79 11.43
C ASP A 325 -9.39 -21.41 10.74
N TYR A 326 -9.55 -20.11 10.54
CA TYR A 326 -10.67 -19.58 9.81
C TYR A 326 -10.25 -19.44 8.35
N HIS A 327 -10.50 -20.49 7.59
CA HIS A 327 -10.36 -20.41 6.13
C HIS A 327 -11.54 -19.58 5.60
N ILE A 328 -11.24 -18.41 5.07
CA ILE A 328 -12.20 -17.68 4.24
C ILE A 328 -12.40 -18.55 3.00
N PRO A 329 -13.62 -19.02 2.71
CA PRO A 329 -13.86 -19.73 1.45
C PRO A 329 -13.48 -18.80 0.30
N GLU A 330 -12.69 -19.29 -0.64
CA GLU A 330 -12.35 -18.61 -1.88
C GLU A 330 -13.59 -18.22 -2.69
#